data_5a2a689845a5fb7f467b9c7fbdd6961f
#
_entry.id   5a2a689845a5fb7f467b9c7fbdd6961f
#
_cell.length_a   1.000
_cell.length_b   1.000
_cell.length_c   1.000
_cell.angle_alpha   90.00
_cell.angle_beta   90.00
_cell.angle_gamma   90.00
#
_symmetry.space_group_name_H-M   'P 1'
#
loop_
_entity.id
_entity.type
_entity.pdbx_description
1 polymer ?
#
loop_
_entity_poly.entity_id
_entity_poly.type
_entity_poly.pdbx_seq_one_letter_code
_entity_poly.pdbx_strand_id
1 'polypeptide(L)'
;MKAFRYGLRDVDWVEGRNIRIDYRFSAIDPTQIKQSVAEMVGVAPEMIVANSTPVLAALRQATSTIPIVFTVVNDPVGQGFVSSLARPGGNITGFSFIEFSMVGKWIGMLKDIVPDLSRVALMFNPDTAPYYDVFLRTSRGQSQST
;
A
#
# COMPACT_ATOMS: atom_id res chain seq x y z
N MET A 1 -15.05 -4.51 -3.54
CA MET A 1 -15.63 -3.87 -4.75
C MET A 1 -17.00 -3.23 -4.53
N LYS A 2 -17.98 -3.86 -3.84
CA LYS A 2 -19.30 -3.21 -3.61
C LYS A 2 -19.17 -1.85 -2.91
N ALA A 3 -18.40 -1.77 -1.80
CA ALA A 3 -18.22 -0.53 -1.05
C ALA A 3 -17.61 0.62 -1.90
N PHE A 4 -16.64 0.32 -2.76
CA PHE A 4 -16.07 1.30 -3.69
C PHE A 4 -17.12 1.86 -4.66
N ARG A 5 -17.95 1.00 -5.26
CA ARG A 5 -19.03 1.43 -6.16
C ARG A 5 -20.13 2.22 -5.43
N TYR A 6 -20.42 1.90 -4.15
CA TYR A 6 -21.33 2.71 -3.33
C TYR A 6 -20.74 4.10 -3.07
N GLY A 7 -19.48 4.19 -2.63
CA GLY A 7 -18.83 5.48 -2.41
C GLY A 7 -18.76 6.35 -3.67
N LEU A 8 -18.58 5.75 -4.86
CA LEU A 8 -18.65 6.50 -6.12
C LEU A 8 -20.07 7.05 -6.37
N ARG A 9 -21.11 6.25 -6.10
CA ARG A 9 -22.51 6.70 -6.27
C ARG A 9 -22.87 7.85 -5.34
N ASP A 10 -22.35 7.84 -4.11
CA ASP A 10 -22.60 8.89 -3.11
C ASP A 10 -22.05 10.26 -3.56
N VAL A 11 -21.15 10.27 -4.55
CA VAL A 11 -20.60 11.46 -5.20
C VAL A 11 -20.95 11.54 -6.69
N ASP A 12 -22.11 10.97 -7.06
CA ASP A 12 -22.72 11.02 -8.40
C ASP A 12 -21.95 10.29 -9.53
N TRP A 13 -20.95 9.48 -9.21
CA TRP A 13 -20.28 8.65 -10.21
C TRP A 13 -20.97 7.28 -10.33
N VAL A 14 -21.50 6.99 -11.50
CA VAL A 14 -22.24 5.75 -11.80
C VAL A 14 -21.61 5.02 -12.97
N GLU A 15 -21.07 3.83 -12.68
CA GLU A 15 -20.47 2.97 -13.72
C GLU A 15 -21.46 2.67 -14.85
N GLY A 16 -20.99 2.84 -16.08
CA GLY A 16 -21.80 2.67 -17.29
C GLY A 16 -22.65 3.90 -17.67
N ARG A 17 -22.75 4.94 -16.82
CA ARG A 17 -23.44 6.20 -17.10
C ARG A 17 -22.48 7.36 -17.37
N ASN A 18 -21.57 7.64 -16.42
CA ASN A 18 -20.65 8.76 -16.46
C ASN A 18 -19.22 8.41 -16.04
N ILE A 19 -18.96 7.15 -15.70
CA ILE A 19 -17.63 6.59 -15.49
C ILE A 19 -17.57 5.19 -16.08
N ARG A 20 -16.44 4.85 -16.70
CA ARG A 20 -16.06 3.50 -17.09
C ARG A 20 -14.96 2.99 -16.16
N ILE A 21 -15.11 1.79 -15.65
CA ILE A 21 -14.16 1.19 -14.74
C ILE A 21 -13.65 -0.13 -15.33
N ASP A 22 -12.37 -0.19 -15.62
CA ASP A 22 -11.70 -1.39 -16.08
C ASP A 22 -11.00 -2.06 -14.89
N TYR A 23 -11.44 -3.24 -14.51
CA TYR A 23 -10.91 -3.98 -13.35
C TYR A 23 -9.81 -4.95 -13.79
N ARG A 24 -8.72 -4.99 -13.03
CA ARG A 24 -7.69 -6.04 -13.13
C ARG A 24 -7.49 -6.66 -11.76
N PHE A 25 -7.63 -7.97 -11.72
CA PHE A 25 -7.37 -8.78 -10.52
C PHE A 25 -6.16 -9.64 -10.83
N SER A 26 -5.03 -9.35 -10.22
CA SER A 26 -3.85 -10.20 -10.29
C SER A 26 -3.73 -11.03 -9.01
N ALA A 27 -3.29 -12.27 -9.14
CA ALA A 27 -2.77 -13.02 -8.01
C ALA A 27 -1.53 -12.31 -7.44
N ILE A 28 -1.03 -12.76 -6.29
CA ILE A 28 0.16 -12.18 -5.63
C ILE A 28 1.47 -12.47 -6.39
N ASP A 29 1.38 -13.10 -7.56
CA ASP A 29 2.51 -13.41 -8.42
C ASP A 29 3.07 -12.14 -9.09
N PRO A 30 4.37 -11.83 -8.90
CA PRO A 30 5.00 -10.65 -9.48
C PRO A 30 4.91 -10.56 -11.01
N THR A 31 4.92 -11.69 -11.71
CA THR A 31 4.83 -11.73 -13.18
C THR A 31 3.44 -11.32 -13.64
N GLN A 32 2.40 -11.84 -12.99
CA GLN A 32 1.01 -11.47 -13.28
C GLN A 32 0.73 -10.01 -12.93
N ILE A 33 1.32 -9.49 -11.84
CA ILE A 33 1.20 -8.06 -11.48
C ILE A 33 1.79 -7.20 -12.60
N LYS A 34 3.00 -7.49 -13.07
CA LYS A 34 3.65 -6.75 -14.15
C LYS A 34 2.84 -6.78 -15.45
N GLN A 35 2.32 -7.95 -15.81
CA GLN A 35 1.46 -8.09 -16.99
C GLN A 35 0.19 -7.25 -16.87
N SER A 36 -0.53 -7.37 -15.75
CA SER A 36 -1.77 -6.61 -15.49
C SER A 36 -1.52 -5.10 -15.48
N VAL A 37 -0.38 -4.66 -14.95
CA VAL A 37 0.03 -3.25 -14.95
C VAL A 37 0.33 -2.78 -16.38
N ALA A 38 1.05 -3.56 -17.18
CA ALA A 38 1.33 -3.21 -18.58
C ALA A 38 0.04 -3.06 -19.40
N GLU A 39 -0.91 -4.00 -19.22
CA GLU A 39 -2.23 -3.93 -19.86
C GLU A 39 -3.02 -2.69 -19.40
N MET A 40 -3.00 -2.38 -18.10
CA MET A 40 -3.71 -1.23 -17.53
C MET A 40 -3.14 0.10 -18.06
N VAL A 41 -1.82 0.24 -18.09
CA VAL A 41 -1.16 1.45 -18.62
C VAL A 41 -1.38 1.55 -20.13
N GLY A 42 -1.40 0.42 -20.85
CA GLY A 42 -1.61 0.36 -22.29
C GLY A 42 -2.97 0.88 -22.77
N VAL A 43 -4.01 0.82 -21.92
CA VAL A 43 -5.32 1.42 -22.24
C VAL A 43 -5.41 2.91 -21.94
N ALA A 44 -4.31 3.50 -21.42
CA ALA A 44 -4.17 4.93 -21.14
C ALA A 44 -5.36 5.52 -20.35
N PRO A 45 -5.69 4.99 -19.15
CA PRO A 45 -6.80 5.50 -18.36
C PRO A 45 -6.49 6.90 -17.83
N GLU A 46 -7.52 7.68 -17.52
CA GLU A 46 -7.38 9.01 -16.92
C GLU A 46 -6.83 8.92 -15.49
N MET A 47 -7.07 7.81 -14.77
CA MET A 47 -6.61 7.57 -13.41
C MET A 47 -6.55 6.07 -13.11
N ILE A 48 -5.64 5.66 -12.24
CA ILE A 48 -5.53 4.28 -11.75
C ILE A 48 -5.75 4.25 -10.23
N VAL A 49 -6.60 3.34 -9.76
CA VAL A 49 -6.70 3.01 -8.33
C VAL A 49 -5.87 1.75 -8.06
N ALA A 50 -4.81 1.89 -7.27
CA ALA A 50 -3.90 0.82 -6.91
C ALA A 50 -4.24 0.26 -5.52
N ASN A 51 -4.50 -1.03 -5.42
CA ASN A 51 -4.71 -1.69 -4.13
C ASN A 51 -3.53 -2.63 -3.85
N SER A 52 -2.78 -2.36 -2.82
CA SER A 52 -1.60 -3.05 -2.31
C SER A 52 -0.24 -2.47 -2.75
N THR A 53 0.75 -2.69 -1.90
CA THR A 53 2.13 -2.20 -2.10
C THR A 53 2.80 -2.78 -3.36
N PRO A 54 2.72 -4.10 -3.68
CA PRO A 54 3.34 -4.65 -4.88
C PRO A 54 2.76 -4.07 -6.18
N VAL A 55 1.45 -3.84 -6.22
CA VAL A 55 0.80 -3.23 -7.39
C VAL A 55 1.25 -1.78 -7.57
N LEU A 56 1.31 -1.00 -6.48
CA LEU A 56 1.80 0.38 -6.54
C LEU A 56 3.27 0.44 -7.00
N ALA A 57 4.12 -0.46 -6.48
CA ALA A 57 5.53 -0.53 -6.88
C ALA A 57 5.70 -0.80 -8.39
N ALA A 58 4.89 -1.70 -8.94
CA ALA A 58 4.90 -1.99 -10.38
C ALA A 58 4.37 -0.82 -11.21
N LEU A 59 3.29 -0.16 -10.79
CA LEU A 59 2.73 1.01 -11.47
C LEU A 59 3.71 2.19 -11.50
N ARG A 60 4.41 2.45 -10.39
CA ARG A 60 5.45 3.49 -10.31
C ARG A 60 6.56 3.31 -11.35
N GLN A 61 6.90 2.06 -11.67
CA GLN A 61 7.89 1.75 -12.71
C GLN A 61 7.32 1.90 -14.13
N ALA A 62 6.02 1.70 -14.29
CA ALA A 62 5.36 1.66 -15.59
C ALA A 62 4.89 3.04 -16.09
N THR A 63 4.58 3.98 -15.19
CA THR A 63 4.11 5.32 -15.56
C THR A 63 4.51 6.39 -14.54
N SER A 64 4.85 7.57 -15.04
CA SER A 64 5.09 8.79 -14.24
C SER A 64 4.07 9.89 -14.52
N THR A 65 3.11 9.66 -15.42
CA THR A 65 2.17 10.68 -15.90
C THR A 65 0.72 10.36 -15.54
N ILE A 66 0.31 9.09 -15.58
CA ILE A 66 -1.07 8.70 -15.22
C ILE A 66 -1.25 8.89 -13.71
N PRO A 67 -2.25 9.66 -13.25
CA PRO A 67 -2.55 9.80 -11.84
C PRO A 67 -2.86 8.45 -11.18
N ILE A 68 -2.24 8.17 -10.03
CA ILE A 68 -2.43 6.94 -9.28
C ILE A 68 -2.92 7.28 -7.88
N VAL A 69 -4.05 6.70 -7.48
CA VAL A 69 -4.56 6.76 -6.11
C VAL A 69 -4.35 5.39 -5.47
N PHE A 70 -3.50 5.31 -4.46
CA PHE A 70 -3.26 4.05 -3.77
C PHE A 70 -4.15 3.87 -2.55
N THR A 71 -4.48 2.61 -2.27
CA THR A 71 -5.17 2.15 -1.06
C THR A 71 -4.47 0.89 -0.53
N VAL A 72 -4.53 0.66 0.79
CA VAL A 72 -3.93 -0.54 1.42
C VAL A 72 -2.43 -0.65 1.10
N VAL A 73 -1.73 0.48 1.14
CA VAL A 73 -0.27 0.55 0.99
C VAL A 73 0.35 0.83 2.35
N ASN A 74 1.36 0.05 2.70
CA ASN A 74 2.09 0.22 3.95
C ASN A 74 3.18 1.27 3.78
N ASP A 75 3.28 2.19 4.72
CA ASP A 75 4.31 3.23 4.80
C ASP A 75 4.75 3.81 3.44
N PRO A 76 3.86 4.48 2.71
CA PRO A 76 4.16 4.98 1.37
C PRO A 76 5.26 6.05 1.36
N VAL A 77 5.49 6.75 2.47
CA VAL A 77 6.56 7.73 2.64
C VAL A 77 7.89 7.01 2.88
N GLY A 78 7.95 6.09 3.84
CA GLY A 78 9.17 5.33 4.15
C GLY A 78 9.64 4.45 2.98
N GLN A 79 8.72 3.97 2.14
CA GLN A 79 9.04 3.26 0.90
C GLN A 79 9.34 4.21 -0.29
N GLY A 80 9.25 5.53 -0.11
CA GLY A 80 9.57 6.53 -1.11
C GLY A 80 8.58 6.61 -2.28
N PHE A 81 7.34 6.14 -2.11
CA PHE A 81 6.30 6.31 -3.14
C PHE A 81 5.84 7.76 -3.24
N VAL A 82 5.79 8.46 -2.11
CA VAL A 82 5.42 9.87 -1.99
C VAL A 82 6.36 10.59 -1.04
N SER A 83 6.54 11.89 -1.22
CA SER A 83 7.40 12.70 -0.33
C SER A 83 6.76 12.89 1.05
N SER A 84 5.45 13.06 1.10
CA SER A 84 4.61 13.04 2.30
C SER A 84 3.16 12.79 1.90
N LEU A 85 2.29 12.41 2.84
CA LEU A 85 0.87 12.23 2.54
C LEU A 85 0.17 13.54 2.19
N ALA A 86 0.59 14.65 2.83
CA ALA A 86 0.00 15.98 2.57
C ALA A 86 0.52 16.62 1.27
N ARG A 87 1.74 16.29 0.86
CA ARG A 87 2.38 16.80 -0.36
C ARG A 87 3.12 15.67 -1.08
N PRO A 88 2.40 14.84 -1.85
CA PRO A 88 2.96 13.64 -2.48
C PRO A 88 4.12 13.92 -3.44
N GLY A 89 4.09 15.03 -4.18
CA GLY A 89 5.19 15.49 -5.01
C GLY A 89 5.27 14.92 -6.43
N GLY A 90 4.30 14.08 -6.83
CA GLY A 90 4.27 13.45 -8.16
C GLY A 90 2.87 13.04 -8.59
N ASN A 91 2.77 12.05 -9.48
CA ASN A 91 1.51 11.51 -9.99
C ASN A 91 0.85 10.47 -9.06
N ILE A 92 1.43 10.21 -7.87
CA ILE A 92 0.98 9.18 -6.92
C ILE A 92 0.46 9.86 -5.65
N THR A 93 -0.74 9.52 -5.22
CA THR A 93 -1.34 9.94 -3.94
C THR A 93 -2.21 8.81 -3.38
N GLY A 94 -2.69 8.93 -2.15
CA GLY A 94 -3.60 7.92 -1.58
C GLY A 94 -3.61 7.85 -0.07
N PHE A 95 -4.00 6.69 0.45
CA PHE A 95 -4.23 6.45 1.86
C PHE A 95 -3.31 5.36 2.39
N SER A 96 -2.50 5.69 3.40
CA SER A 96 -1.67 4.71 4.12
C SER A 96 -2.55 3.73 4.89
N PHE A 97 -2.13 2.46 4.92
CA PHE A 97 -2.79 1.42 5.70
C PHE A 97 -2.11 1.23 7.06
N ILE A 98 -0.81 0.97 7.07
CA ILE A 98 0.01 0.81 8.28
C ILE A 98 1.34 1.52 8.04
N GLU A 99 1.83 2.20 9.07
CA GLU A 99 3.18 2.76 9.11
C GLU A 99 4.10 1.84 9.92
N PHE A 100 5.35 1.72 9.53
CA PHE A 100 6.33 0.87 10.21
C PHE A 100 6.58 1.28 11.67
N SER A 101 6.39 2.54 12.00
CA SER A 101 6.44 3.08 13.38
C SER A 101 5.44 2.41 14.33
N MET A 102 4.37 1.79 13.80
CA MET A 102 3.37 1.09 14.62
C MET A 102 3.92 -0.17 15.31
N VAL A 103 4.97 -0.79 14.77
CA VAL A 103 5.56 -2.01 15.36
C VAL A 103 6.03 -1.76 16.79
N GLY A 104 6.68 -0.62 17.04
CA GLY A 104 7.09 -0.25 18.38
C GLY A 104 5.94 -0.07 19.36
N LYS A 105 4.84 0.52 18.89
CA LYS A 105 3.62 0.66 19.69
C LYS A 105 3.01 -0.71 20.03
N TRP A 106 2.98 -1.64 19.09
CA TRP A 106 2.50 -3.01 19.34
C TRP A 106 3.35 -3.74 20.39
N ILE A 107 4.68 -3.61 20.31
CA ILE A 107 5.58 -4.21 21.31
C ILE A 107 5.37 -3.56 22.69
N GLY A 108 5.20 -2.22 22.73
CA GLY A 108 4.85 -1.52 23.96
C GLY A 108 3.56 -2.05 24.60
N MET A 109 2.49 -2.12 23.82
CA MET A 109 1.21 -2.67 24.29
C MET A 109 1.33 -4.13 24.79
N LEU A 110 2.13 -4.96 24.10
CA LEU A 110 2.38 -6.33 24.55
C LEU A 110 3.12 -6.36 25.90
N LYS A 111 4.08 -5.47 26.13
CA LYS A 111 4.78 -5.35 27.42
C LYS A 111 3.85 -4.87 28.54
N ASP A 112 2.89 -3.99 28.25
CA ASP A 112 1.89 -3.55 29.23
C ASP A 112 1.00 -4.71 29.69
N ILE A 113 0.68 -5.65 28.78
CA ILE A 113 -0.14 -6.84 29.08
C ILE A 113 0.71 -7.94 29.76
N VAL A 114 1.96 -8.11 29.32
CA VAL A 114 2.90 -9.12 29.80
C VAL A 114 4.20 -8.43 30.19
N PRO A 115 4.34 -7.95 31.47
CA PRO A 115 5.51 -7.17 31.92
C PRO A 115 6.86 -7.88 31.71
N ASP A 116 6.90 -9.19 31.87
CA ASP A 116 8.11 -10.02 31.71
C ASP A 116 8.39 -10.45 30.27
N LEU A 117 7.73 -9.83 29.29
CA LEU A 117 7.91 -10.13 27.88
C LEU A 117 9.36 -9.88 27.45
N SER A 118 10.08 -10.95 27.11
CA SER A 118 11.49 -10.90 26.67
C SER A 118 11.68 -11.30 25.20
N ARG A 119 10.70 -11.97 24.60
CA ARG A 119 10.79 -12.44 23.21
C ARG A 119 9.46 -12.27 22.48
N VAL A 120 9.51 -11.70 21.29
CA VAL A 120 8.36 -11.55 20.39
C VAL A 120 8.74 -12.16 19.04
N ALA A 121 7.83 -12.96 18.47
CA ALA A 121 7.98 -13.49 17.13
C ALA A 121 7.10 -12.68 16.16
N LEU A 122 7.69 -12.23 15.05
CA LEU A 122 7.00 -11.66 13.93
C LEU A 122 6.94 -12.69 12.80
N MET A 123 5.74 -12.97 12.29
CA MET A 123 5.55 -13.91 11.20
C MET A 123 4.95 -13.18 9.99
N PHE A 124 5.59 -13.31 8.84
CA PHE A 124 5.12 -12.77 7.58
C PHE A 124 5.67 -13.58 6.41
N ASN A 125 5.03 -13.47 5.25
CA ASN A 125 5.49 -14.09 4.03
C ASN A 125 6.36 -13.08 3.25
N PRO A 126 7.66 -13.34 3.02
CA PRO A 126 8.54 -12.41 2.31
C PRO A 126 8.14 -12.17 0.85
N ASP A 127 7.51 -13.14 0.20
CA ASP A 127 7.08 -13.01 -1.21
C ASP A 127 5.93 -12.00 -1.36
N THR A 128 5.09 -11.88 -0.33
CA THR A 128 3.93 -10.98 -0.33
C THR A 128 4.16 -9.70 0.47
N ALA A 129 5.21 -9.67 1.29
CA ALA A 129 5.61 -8.54 2.11
C ALA A 129 7.12 -8.22 1.92
N PRO A 130 7.57 -7.77 0.74
CA PRO A 130 8.98 -7.50 0.45
C PRO A 130 9.58 -6.38 1.31
N TYR A 131 8.75 -5.66 2.05
CA TYR A 131 9.11 -4.60 2.99
C TYR A 131 9.35 -5.12 4.44
N TYR A 132 9.36 -6.44 4.66
CA TYR A 132 9.51 -7.02 5.99
C TYR A 132 10.82 -6.65 6.71
N ASP A 133 11.90 -6.43 5.96
CA ASP A 133 13.19 -5.98 6.51
C ASP A 133 13.08 -4.63 7.23
N VAL A 134 12.19 -3.75 6.77
CA VAL A 134 11.95 -2.45 7.40
C VAL A 134 11.28 -2.64 8.76
N PHE A 135 10.31 -3.55 8.87
CA PHE A 135 9.71 -3.93 10.16
C PHE A 135 10.76 -4.47 11.12
N LEU A 136 11.68 -5.33 10.68
CA LEU A 136 12.73 -5.89 11.50
C LEU A 136 13.73 -4.83 11.99
N ARG A 137 14.11 -3.86 11.15
CA ARG A 137 15.01 -2.78 11.54
C ARG A 137 14.36 -1.87 12.57
N THR A 138 13.11 -1.50 12.38
CA THR A 138 12.36 -0.65 13.31
C THR A 138 12.18 -1.32 14.67
N SER A 139 11.93 -2.64 14.70
CA SER A 139 11.82 -3.38 15.96
C SER A 139 13.15 -3.51 16.72
N ARG A 140 14.29 -3.60 16.01
CA ARG A 140 15.64 -3.68 16.63
C ARG A 140 16.12 -2.33 17.16
N GLY A 141 15.77 -1.23 16.51
CA GLY A 141 16.20 0.13 16.95
C GLY A 141 15.57 0.56 18.27
N GLN A 142 14.43 0.01 18.65
CA GLN A 142 13.76 0.33 19.92
C GLN A 142 14.25 -0.52 21.11
N SER A 143 14.92 -1.64 20.86
CA SER A 143 15.51 -2.46 21.95
C SER A 143 16.85 -1.90 22.47
N GLN A 144 17.40 -0.83 21.90
CA GLN A 144 18.66 -0.20 22.35
C GLN A 144 18.44 1.12 23.11
N SER A 145 17.20 1.53 23.37
CA SER A 145 16.88 2.82 24.03
C SER A 145 16.29 2.63 25.45
N THR A 146 16.61 1.53 26.13
CA THR A 146 16.25 1.30 27.55
C THR A 146 17.48 0.97 28.35
#